data_5f969abbf2343bc0737191f49bd80d7e
#
_entry.id   5f969abbf2343bc0737191f49bd80d7e
#
_cell.length_a   1.000
_cell.length_b   1.000
_cell.length_c   1.000
_cell.angle_alpha   90.00
_cell.angle_beta   90.00
_cell.angle_gamma   90.00
#
_symmetry.space_group_name_H-M   'P 1'
#
loop_
_entity.id
_entity.type
_entity.pdbx_description
1 polymer ?
#
loop_
_entity_poly.entity_id
_entity_poly.type
_entity_poly.pdbx_seq_one_letter_code
_entity_poly.pdbx_strand_id
1 'polypeptide(L)'
;MVTYTQGNLLEADVDAVVNTVNTVGIMGKGIALMFKEQFPRNFEAYARACDEGEVRTGKMFVTENKELFGPRWIINFPTKTHWRVKTKIEWVEDGLKDLVRVIREKGINSIAIPPLGCGNGGLDWRDVRPLIESALAELEGVNAIVYEP
;
A
#
# COMPACT_ATOMS: atom_id res chain seq x y z
N MET A 1 0.50 -4.07 -17.52
CA MET A 1 0.50 -5.54 -17.33
C MET A 1 0.43 -5.86 -15.85
N VAL A 2 -0.40 -6.81 -15.46
CA VAL A 2 -0.54 -7.24 -14.07
C VAL A 2 0.02 -8.66 -13.93
N THR A 3 0.93 -8.83 -12.97
CA THR A 3 1.56 -10.12 -12.69
C THR A 3 1.26 -10.49 -11.24
N TYR A 4 0.95 -11.74 -10.97
CA TYR A 4 0.72 -12.24 -9.61
C TYR A 4 1.88 -13.10 -9.16
N THR A 5 2.29 -12.93 -7.90
CA THR A 5 3.39 -13.69 -7.31
C THR A 5 3.20 -13.84 -5.80
N GLN A 6 4.12 -14.52 -5.16
CA GLN A 6 4.22 -14.64 -3.71
C GLN A 6 5.66 -14.32 -3.31
N GLY A 7 5.88 -13.98 -2.06
CA GLY A 7 7.21 -13.70 -1.55
C GLY A 7 7.33 -12.33 -0.89
N ASN A 8 8.54 -11.79 -0.84
CA ASN A 8 8.83 -10.53 -0.18
C ASN A 8 8.68 -9.36 -1.15
N LEU A 9 7.63 -8.57 -0.96
CA LEU A 9 7.34 -7.38 -1.77
C LEU A 9 8.50 -6.37 -1.75
N LEU A 10 9.26 -6.30 -0.67
CA LEU A 10 10.38 -5.36 -0.55
C LEU A 10 11.57 -5.71 -1.46
N GLU A 11 11.58 -6.91 -2.04
CA GLU A 11 12.60 -7.33 -3.01
C GLU A 11 12.23 -6.95 -4.45
N ALA A 12 11.03 -6.43 -4.68
CA ALA A 12 10.59 -6.04 -6.02
C ALA A 12 11.37 -4.82 -6.53
N ASP A 13 11.81 -4.89 -7.78
CA ASP A 13 12.48 -3.79 -8.47
C ASP A 13 11.42 -2.96 -9.21
N VAL A 14 10.86 -1.99 -8.50
CA VAL A 14 9.72 -1.17 -8.98
C VAL A 14 9.89 0.29 -8.56
N ASP A 15 9.17 1.18 -9.23
CA ASP A 15 9.15 2.60 -8.89
C ASP A 15 8.47 2.89 -7.56
N ALA A 16 7.44 2.11 -7.24
CA ALA A 16 6.64 2.33 -6.04
C ALA A 16 6.29 1.01 -5.35
N VAL A 17 6.28 1.05 -4.03
CA VAL A 17 5.83 -0.07 -3.19
C VAL A 17 4.68 0.38 -2.31
N VAL A 18 3.69 -0.50 -2.13
CA VAL A 18 2.53 -0.22 -1.29
C VAL A 18 2.67 -0.93 0.05
N ASN A 19 2.47 -0.17 1.12
CA ASN A 19 2.45 -0.65 2.49
C ASN A 19 1.02 -0.60 3.04
N THR A 20 0.57 -1.61 3.73
CA THR A 20 -0.74 -1.57 4.42
C THR A 20 -0.55 -1.04 5.83
N VAL A 21 -1.32 0.01 6.20
CA VAL A 21 -1.16 0.70 7.47
C VAL A 21 -2.51 0.92 8.16
N ASN A 22 -2.47 1.28 9.44
CA ASN A 22 -3.61 1.80 10.18
C ASN A 22 -3.53 3.34 10.25
N THR A 23 -4.47 3.97 10.91
CA THR A 23 -4.52 5.44 11.03
C THR A 23 -4.03 5.95 12.39
N VAL A 24 -3.44 5.08 13.23
CA VAL A 24 -2.97 5.43 14.58
C VAL A 24 -1.45 5.45 14.74
N GLY A 25 -0.71 5.25 13.66
CA GLY A 25 0.74 5.44 13.69
C GLY A 25 1.57 4.25 14.14
N ILE A 26 1.03 3.04 14.09
CA ILE A 26 1.72 1.83 14.55
C ILE A 26 1.98 0.88 13.40
N MET A 27 3.24 0.52 13.19
CA MET A 27 3.67 -0.51 12.25
C MET A 27 4.26 -1.68 13.06
N GLY A 28 3.39 -2.49 13.67
CA GLY A 28 3.79 -3.49 14.65
C GLY A 28 3.87 -4.94 14.16
N LYS A 29 3.30 -5.26 13.00
CA LYS A 29 3.22 -6.64 12.50
C LYS A 29 3.33 -6.71 10.99
N GLY A 30 3.70 -7.90 10.51
CA GLY A 30 3.65 -8.26 9.10
C GLY A 30 4.44 -7.32 8.22
N ILE A 31 3.89 -7.01 7.06
CA ILE A 31 4.56 -6.16 6.09
C ILE A 31 4.83 -4.75 6.60
N ALA A 32 3.93 -4.20 7.42
CA ALA A 32 4.13 -2.86 8.00
C ALA A 32 5.40 -2.80 8.86
N LEU A 33 5.66 -3.83 9.66
CA LEU A 33 6.89 -3.89 10.47
C LEU A 33 8.13 -3.93 9.59
N MET A 34 8.09 -4.69 8.49
CA MET A 34 9.21 -4.75 7.54
C MET A 34 9.47 -3.38 6.90
N PHE A 35 8.42 -2.64 6.55
CA PHE A 35 8.54 -1.27 6.05
C PHE A 35 9.14 -0.32 7.08
N LYS A 36 8.75 -0.46 8.34
CA LYS A 36 9.30 0.36 9.43
C LYS A 36 10.80 0.16 9.55
N GLU A 37 11.25 -1.08 9.47
CA GLU A 37 12.67 -1.43 9.59
C GLU A 37 13.47 -0.96 8.38
N GLN A 38 12.93 -1.13 7.18
CA GLN A 38 13.64 -0.78 5.95
C GLN A 38 13.57 0.70 5.58
N PHE A 39 12.45 1.35 5.89
CA PHE A 39 12.20 2.76 5.56
C PHE A 39 11.85 3.57 6.81
N PRO A 40 12.81 3.79 7.72
CA PRO A 40 12.52 4.47 8.99
C PRO A 40 12.03 5.91 8.81
N ARG A 41 12.47 6.63 7.77
CA ARG A 41 11.99 7.99 7.49
C ARG A 41 10.55 8.00 7.06
N ASN A 42 10.11 7.01 6.27
CA ASN A 42 8.70 6.85 5.93
C ASN A 42 7.87 6.60 7.18
N PHE A 43 8.35 5.74 8.06
CA PHE A 43 7.64 5.49 9.32
C PHE A 43 7.51 6.76 10.16
N GLU A 44 8.56 7.54 10.31
CA GLU A 44 8.53 8.79 11.08
C GLU A 44 7.52 9.79 10.50
N ALA A 45 7.53 9.97 9.18
CA ALA A 45 6.58 10.86 8.50
C ALA A 45 5.13 10.37 8.67
N TYR A 46 4.91 9.08 8.50
CA TYR A 46 3.61 8.45 8.69
C TYR A 46 3.10 8.62 10.13
N ALA A 47 3.94 8.34 11.13
CA ALA A 47 3.54 8.45 12.52
C ALA A 47 3.17 9.89 12.89
N ARG A 48 3.94 10.86 12.39
CA ARG A 48 3.64 12.29 12.59
C ARG A 48 2.32 12.68 11.93
N ALA A 49 2.10 12.23 10.71
CA ALA A 49 0.85 12.52 9.99
C ALA A 49 -0.37 11.90 10.71
N CYS A 50 -0.21 10.70 11.30
CA CYS A 50 -1.27 10.11 12.11
C CYS A 50 -1.58 10.95 13.35
N ASP A 51 -0.55 11.45 14.05
CA ASP A 51 -0.74 12.33 15.20
C ASP A 51 -1.48 13.61 14.83
N GLU A 52 -1.28 14.10 13.63
CA GLU A 52 -1.94 15.32 13.12
C GLU A 52 -3.31 15.05 12.49
N GLY A 53 -3.77 13.79 12.49
CA GLY A 53 -5.07 13.42 11.91
C GLY A 53 -5.11 13.44 10.39
N GLU A 54 -3.96 13.39 9.74
CA GLU A 54 -3.87 13.48 8.27
C GLU A 54 -3.97 12.13 7.57
N VAL A 55 -3.78 11.02 8.29
CA VAL A 55 -3.88 9.67 7.73
C VAL A 55 -5.27 9.11 7.98
N ARG A 56 -5.95 8.73 6.90
CA ARG A 56 -7.31 8.18 6.97
C ARG A 56 -7.55 7.16 5.88
N THR A 57 -8.52 6.26 6.11
CA THR A 57 -8.92 5.27 5.12
C THR A 57 -9.45 5.97 3.87
N GLY A 58 -9.19 5.37 2.70
CA GLY A 58 -9.61 5.95 1.43
C GLY A 58 -8.64 6.96 0.84
N LYS A 59 -7.57 7.30 1.56
CA LYS A 59 -6.58 8.28 1.09
C LYS A 59 -5.16 7.75 1.32
N MET A 60 -4.35 7.76 0.26
CA MET A 60 -2.95 7.34 0.34
C MET A 60 -2.10 8.39 1.05
N PHE A 61 -1.14 7.93 1.85
CA PHE A 61 -0.10 8.77 2.40
C PHE A 61 1.22 8.37 1.74
N VAL A 62 1.78 9.27 0.92
CA VAL A 62 2.91 8.98 0.04
C VAL A 62 4.15 9.70 0.53
N THR A 63 5.28 9.00 0.59
CA THR A 63 6.59 9.61 0.84
C THR A 63 7.53 9.28 -0.31
N GLU A 64 8.48 10.17 -0.56
CA GLU A 64 9.54 9.95 -1.51
C GLU A 64 10.74 9.33 -0.80
N ASN A 65 11.21 8.19 -1.31
CA ASN A 65 12.43 7.56 -0.84
C ASN A 65 13.62 8.21 -1.57
N LYS A 66 14.45 8.93 -0.83
CA LYS A 66 15.59 9.66 -1.39
C LYS A 66 16.89 8.87 -1.37
N GLU A 67 16.82 7.58 -1.05
CA GLU A 67 17.97 6.70 -1.11
C GLU A 67 18.40 6.45 -2.58
N LEU A 68 19.67 6.13 -2.79
CA LEU A 68 20.21 5.88 -4.12
C LEU A 68 19.60 4.68 -4.81
N PHE A 69 19.20 3.65 -4.03
CA PHE A 69 18.61 2.42 -4.52
C PHE A 69 17.24 2.20 -3.91
N GLY A 70 16.46 1.33 -4.52
CA GLY A 70 15.12 0.98 -4.08
C GLY A 70 14.03 1.79 -4.79
N PRO A 71 12.78 1.65 -4.35
CA PRO A 71 11.66 2.36 -4.95
C PRO A 71 11.78 3.86 -4.69
N ARG A 72 11.31 4.66 -5.63
CA ARG A 72 11.24 6.11 -5.44
C ARG A 72 10.10 6.50 -4.52
N TRP A 73 8.98 5.81 -4.61
CA TRP A 73 7.77 6.14 -3.86
C TRP A 73 7.38 5.04 -2.90
N ILE A 74 7.04 5.43 -1.68
CA ILE A 74 6.44 4.54 -0.68
C ILE A 74 5.01 5.02 -0.48
N ILE A 75 4.06 4.15 -0.80
CA ILE A 75 2.63 4.47 -0.75
C ILE A 75 2.03 3.74 0.45
N ASN A 76 1.69 4.48 1.49
CA ASN A 76 1.03 3.92 2.66
C ASN A 76 -0.47 3.90 2.40
N PHE A 77 -1.03 2.70 2.37
CA PHE A 77 -2.44 2.44 2.08
C PHE A 77 -3.15 2.11 3.38
N PRO A 78 -3.93 3.05 3.94
CA PRO A 78 -4.65 2.79 5.18
C PRO A 78 -5.77 1.78 4.96
N THR A 79 -5.61 0.60 5.55
CA THR A 79 -6.62 -0.48 5.47
C THR A 79 -7.42 -0.62 6.75
N LYS A 80 -7.03 0.07 7.83
CA LYS A 80 -7.69 -0.01 9.14
C LYS A 80 -7.64 1.34 9.84
N THR A 81 -8.67 1.60 10.66
CA THR A 81 -8.68 2.78 11.54
C THR A 81 -7.87 2.54 12.81
N HIS A 82 -7.66 1.29 13.19
CA HIS A 82 -6.88 0.88 14.35
C HIS A 82 -6.31 -0.51 14.11
N TRP A 83 -5.17 -0.84 14.70
CA TRP A 83 -4.54 -2.15 14.49
C TRP A 83 -5.35 -3.34 15.04
N ARG A 84 -6.30 -3.10 15.95
CA ARG A 84 -7.19 -4.12 16.51
C ARG A 84 -8.45 -4.38 15.70
N VAL A 85 -8.83 -3.48 14.81
CA VAL A 85 -10.06 -3.66 14.02
C VAL A 85 -9.77 -4.44 12.75
N LYS A 86 -10.80 -5.08 12.21
CA LYS A 86 -10.71 -5.74 10.91
C LYS A 86 -10.92 -4.71 9.81
N THR A 87 -10.33 -4.98 8.65
CA THR A 87 -10.50 -4.14 7.47
C THR A 87 -11.92 -4.27 6.94
N LYS A 88 -12.53 -3.14 6.59
CA LYS A 88 -13.78 -3.10 5.83
C LYS A 88 -13.46 -3.06 4.35
N ILE A 89 -14.23 -3.80 3.54
CA ILE A 89 -14.00 -3.86 2.10
C ILE A 89 -14.09 -2.48 1.45
N GLU A 90 -14.95 -1.60 1.96
CA GLU A 90 -15.11 -0.24 1.47
C GLU A 90 -13.83 0.58 1.59
N TRP A 91 -13.01 0.31 2.60
CA TRP A 91 -11.73 0.98 2.77
C TRP A 91 -10.73 0.59 1.68
N VAL A 92 -10.80 -0.66 1.23
CA VAL A 92 -9.99 -1.12 0.09
C VAL A 92 -10.49 -0.51 -1.21
N GLU A 93 -11.80 -0.52 -1.43
CA GLU A 93 -12.41 0.06 -2.63
C GLU A 93 -12.08 1.54 -2.78
N ASP A 94 -12.30 2.32 -1.72
CA ASP A 94 -12.02 3.76 -1.73
C ASP A 94 -10.52 4.03 -1.86
N GLY A 95 -9.70 3.24 -1.17
CA GLY A 95 -8.26 3.36 -1.23
C GLY A 95 -7.71 3.08 -2.63
N LEU A 96 -8.26 2.09 -3.33
CA LEU A 96 -7.84 1.77 -4.70
C LEU A 96 -8.14 2.91 -5.68
N LYS A 97 -9.25 3.62 -5.51
CA LYS A 97 -9.55 4.80 -6.33
C LYS A 97 -8.49 5.87 -6.13
N ASP A 98 -8.08 6.11 -4.89
CA ASP A 98 -7.05 7.09 -4.60
C ASP A 98 -5.67 6.61 -5.06
N LEU A 99 -5.38 5.31 -4.95
CA LEU A 99 -4.14 4.73 -5.46
C LEU A 99 -3.99 4.97 -6.95
N VAL A 100 -5.05 4.78 -7.74
CA VAL A 100 -5.05 5.05 -9.19
C VAL A 100 -4.71 6.52 -9.45
N ARG A 101 -5.30 7.43 -8.67
CA ARG A 101 -5.00 8.85 -8.75
C ARG A 101 -3.51 9.12 -8.49
N VAL A 102 -2.95 8.54 -7.44
CA VAL A 102 -1.54 8.71 -7.09
C VAL A 102 -0.62 8.18 -8.19
N ILE A 103 -0.92 7.00 -8.74
CA ILE A 103 -0.12 6.40 -9.81
C ILE A 103 -0.06 7.34 -11.02
N ARG A 104 -1.20 7.90 -11.42
CA ARG A 104 -1.27 8.85 -12.54
C ARG A 104 -0.54 10.16 -12.22
N GLU A 105 -0.79 10.71 -11.06
CA GLU A 105 -0.23 12.01 -10.64
C GLU A 105 1.29 11.95 -10.53
N LYS A 106 1.84 10.86 -9.99
CA LYS A 106 3.29 10.69 -9.84
C LYS A 106 3.98 10.12 -11.07
N GLY A 107 3.23 9.72 -12.08
CA GLY A 107 3.81 9.10 -13.27
C GLY A 107 4.47 7.77 -12.98
N ILE A 108 3.92 6.97 -12.09
CA ILE A 108 4.47 5.68 -11.69
C ILE A 108 4.28 4.66 -12.80
N ASN A 109 5.36 4.01 -13.23
CA ASN A 109 5.35 3.03 -14.31
C ASN A 109 5.39 1.58 -13.81
N SER A 110 5.85 1.36 -12.59
CA SER A 110 5.90 0.03 -11.99
C SER A 110 5.59 0.09 -10.50
N ILE A 111 4.83 -0.87 -10.00
CA ILE A 111 4.35 -0.86 -8.63
C ILE A 111 4.20 -2.28 -8.10
N ALA A 112 4.53 -2.48 -6.83
CA ALA A 112 4.30 -3.73 -6.11
C ALA A 112 3.22 -3.52 -5.06
N ILE A 113 2.20 -4.37 -5.09
CA ILE A 113 0.99 -4.25 -4.27
C ILE A 113 0.81 -5.51 -3.41
N PRO A 114 0.66 -5.37 -2.09
CA PRO A 114 0.42 -6.51 -1.20
C PRO A 114 -1.06 -6.93 -1.23
N PRO A 115 -1.42 -8.07 -0.60
CA PRO A 115 -2.82 -8.50 -0.54
C PRO A 115 -3.62 -7.64 0.44
N LEU A 116 -4.09 -6.51 -0.04
CA LEU A 116 -4.73 -5.44 0.72
C LEU A 116 -5.87 -5.94 1.61
N GLY A 117 -5.75 -5.69 2.92
CA GLY A 117 -6.79 -6.06 3.88
C GLY A 117 -6.90 -7.55 4.20
N CYS A 118 -6.11 -8.40 3.57
CA CYS A 118 -6.03 -9.83 3.85
C CYS A 118 -5.04 -10.10 5.00
N GLY A 119 -4.97 -11.31 5.48
CA GLY A 119 -4.13 -11.60 6.64
C GLY A 119 -4.68 -10.98 7.91
N ASN A 120 -3.94 -10.04 8.53
CA ASN A 120 -4.38 -9.36 9.76
C ASN A 120 -5.68 -8.56 9.59
N GLY A 121 -5.98 -8.12 8.40
CA GLY A 121 -7.22 -7.40 8.09
C GLY A 121 -8.46 -8.29 8.02
N GLY A 122 -8.28 -9.57 7.78
CA GLY A 122 -9.34 -10.57 7.80
C GLY A 122 -10.21 -10.66 6.55
N LEU A 123 -9.91 -9.89 5.50
CA LEU A 123 -10.64 -10.00 4.22
C LEU A 123 -10.23 -11.25 3.47
N ASP A 124 -11.15 -11.77 2.65
CA ASP A 124 -10.90 -12.91 1.78
C ASP A 124 -10.27 -12.42 0.48
N TRP A 125 -9.16 -13.04 0.08
CA TRP A 125 -8.48 -12.71 -1.16
C TRP A 125 -9.38 -12.81 -2.40
N ARG A 126 -10.34 -13.74 -2.39
CA ARG A 126 -11.31 -13.88 -3.48
C ARG A 126 -12.18 -12.65 -3.67
N ASP A 127 -12.36 -11.84 -2.62
CA ASP A 127 -13.13 -10.60 -2.68
C ASP A 127 -12.24 -9.40 -3.03
N VAL A 128 -10.98 -9.43 -2.63
CA VAL A 128 -10.04 -8.30 -2.80
C VAL A 128 -9.38 -8.33 -4.19
N ARG A 129 -8.98 -9.51 -4.67
CA ARG A 129 -8.30 -9.64 -5.96
C ARG A 129 -9.06 -8.97 -7.12
N PRO A 130 -10.39 -9.18 -7.29
CA PRO A 130 -11.12 -8.54 -8.39
C PRO A 130 -11.13 -7.01 -8.29
N LEU A 131 -11.12 -6.48 -7.07
CA LEU A 131 -11.06 -5.02 -6.86
C LEU A 131 -9.73 -4.45 -7.34
N ILE A 132 -8.63 -5.13 -7.02
CA ILE A 132 -7.29 -4.73 -7.48
C ILE A 132 -7.22 -4.81 -9.00
N GLU A 133 -7.69 -5.90 -9.60
CA GLU A 133 -7.71 -6.08 -11.05
C GLU A 133 -8.48 -4.97 -11.74
N SER A 134 -9.67 -4.65 -11.23
CA SER A 134 -10.51 -3.58 -11.81
C SER A 134 -9.84 -2.21 -11.73
N ALA A 135 -9.20 -1.92 -10.60
CA ALA A 135 -8.50 -0.65 -10.42
C ALA A 135 -7.31 -0.54 -11.39
N LEU A 136 -6.50 -1.60 -11.50
CA LEU A 136 -5.32 -1.60 -12.36
C LEU A 136 -5.68 -1.62 -13.85
N ALA A 137 -6.84 -2.13 -14.22
CA ALA A 137 -7.31 -2.14 -15.61
C ALA A 137 -7.53 -0.73 -16.15
N GLU A 138 -7.70 0.27 -15.30
CA GLU A 138 -7.84 1.67 -15.70
C GLU A 138 -6.50 2.32 -16.08
N LEU A 139 -5.38 1.65 -15.81
CA LEU A 139 -4.04 2.21 -15.96
C LEU A 139 -3.32 1.61 -17.16
N GLU A 140 -3.04 2.43 -18.18
CA GLU A 140 -2.25 2.02 -19.33
C GLU A 140 -0.76 2.24 -19.05
N GLY A 141 0.08 1.32 -19.54
CA GLY A 141 1.53 1.45 -19.45
C GLY A 141 2.11 1.25 -18.07
N VAL A 142 1.34 0.77 -17.11
CA VAL A 142 1.82 0.50 -15.75
C VAL A 142 2.01 -1.01 -15.55
N ASN A 143 3.18 -1.39 -15.08
CA ASN A 143 3.48 -2.78 -14.71
C ASN A 143 3.25 -2.95 -13.21
N ALA A 144 2.29 -3.78 -12.85
CA ALA A 144 1.96 -4.05 -11.47
C ALA A 144 2.29 -5.50 -11.10
N ILE A 145 2.97 -5.66 -9.98
CA ILE A 145 3.24 -6.96 -9.38
C ILE A 145 2.34 -7.05 -8.15
N VAL A 146 1.39 -7.96 -8.19
CA VAL A 146 0.43 -8.17 -7.09
C VAL A 146 0.87 -9.40 -6.30
N TYR A 147 1.13 -9.19 -5.04
CA TYR A 147 1.53 -10.26 -4.12
C TYR A 147 0.30 -10.90 -3.52
N GLU A 148 0.20 -12.21 -3.67
CA GLU A 148 -0.90 -13.00 -3.12
C GLU A 148 -0.57 -13.45 -1.70
N PRO A 149 -1.60 -13.72 -0.86
CA PRO A 149 -1.39 -14.22 0.49
C PRO A 149 -0.65 -15.54 0.55
#